data_a58da65cad2f5b10c82e174e45ed8674
#
_entry.id   a58da65cad2f5b10c82e174e45ed8674
#
_cell.length_a   1.000
_cell.length_b   1.000
_cell.length_c   1.000
_cell.angle_alpha   90.00
_cell.angle_beta   90.00
_cell.angle_gamma   90.00
#
_symmetry.space_group_name_H-M   'P 1'
#
loop_
_entity.id
_entity.type
_entity.pdbx_description
1 polymer ?
#
loop_
_entity_poly.entity_id
_entity_poly.type
_entity_poly.pdbx_seq_one_letter_code
_entity_poly.pdbx_strand_id
1 'polypeptide(L)'
;TRIKPLVEDFFAWAKQQVTECAVPPKSRTGQGLNFVIHQEKYLKIFLTDGDIPIDNSASERAIRTFCIGKKNWMFHNTAKGAGASALVYSISETAKLNNLRPYYYFRHILTELPKYCDEKGNIDPAKLDHLMPWAEELPEECRKPRRS
;
A
#
# COMPACT_ATOMS: atom_id res chain seq x y z
N THR A 1 -7.33 26.67 0.99
CA THR A 1 -6.42 25.92 1.88
C THR A 1 -5.11 26.69 1.99
N ARG A 2 -4.63 26.99 3.21
CA ARG A 2 -3.40 27.79 3.43
C ARG A 2 -2.11 27.09 2.97
N ILE A 3 -2.15 25.76 2.83
CA ILE A 3 -0.99 24.94 2.46
C ILE A 3 -0.68 25.00 0.96
N LYS A 4 -1.70 25.10 0.11
CA LYS A 4 -1.51 25.08 -1.35
C LYS A 4 -0.50 26.11 -1.86
N PRO A 5 -0.58 27.42 -1.52
CA PRO A 5 0.39 28.39 -1.98
C PRO A 5 1.82 28.09 -1.53
N LEU A 6 2.00 27.62 -0.29
CA LEU A 6 3.32 27.24 0.22
C LEU A 6 3.95 26.10 -0.57
N VAL A 7 3.14 25.12 -0.98
CA VAL A 7 3.62 24.00 -1.80
C VAL A 7 3.97 24.48 -3.20
N GLU A 8 3.16 25.34 -3.80
CA GLU A 8 3.45 25.91 -5.12
C GLU A 8 4.74 26.76 -5.10
N ASP A 9 4.90 27.62 -4.08
CA ASP A 9 6.10 28.43 -3.89
C ASP A 9 7.36 27.55 -3.71
N PHE A 10 7.26 26.44 -2.96
CA PHE A 10 8.35 25.51 -2.81
C PHE A 10 8.77 24.88 -4.15
N PHE A 11 7.81 24.44 -4.97
CA PHE A 11 8.13 23.85 -6.27
C PHE A 11 8.68 24.89 -7.26
N ALA A 12 8.17 26.12 -7.23
CA ALA A 12 8.70 27.23 -8.01
C ALA A 12 10.16 27.51 -7.64
N TRP A 13 10.45 27.61 -6.35
CA TRP A 13 11.80 27.78 -5.84
C TRP A 13 12.72 26.61 -6.24
N ALA A 14 12.28 25.36 -6.07
CA ALA A 14 13.07 24.19 -6.42
C ALA A 14 13.46 24.15 -7.92
N LYS A 15 12.50 24.50 -8.80
CA LYS A 15 12.75 24.61 -10.25
C LYS A 15 13.74 25.73 -10.56
N GLN A 16 13.61 26.88 -9.91
CA GLN A 16 14.50 28.00 -10.07
C GLN A 16 15.94 27.62 -9.72
N GLN A 17 16.17 26.94 -8.56
CA GLN A 17 17.50 26.52 -8.15
C GLN A 17 18.18 25.59 -9.15
N VAL A 18 17.41 24.74 -9.83
CA VAL A 18 17.97 23.83 -10.86
C VAL A 18 18.19 24.58 -12.18
N THR A 19 17.27 25.48 -12.58
CA THR A 19 17.35 26.22 -13.85
C THR A 19 18.49 27.23 -13.84
N GLU A 20 18.69 27.94 -12.74
CA GLU A 20 19.75 28.93 -12.58
C GLU A 20 21.12 28.30 -12.28
N CYS A 21 21.23 26.97 -12.32
CA CYS A 21 22.44 26.22 -11.99
C CYS A 21 23.05 26.59 -10.63
N ALA A 22 22.23 27.09 -9.70
CA ALA A 22 22.65 27.45 -8.36
C ALA A 22 23.11 26.24 -7.55
N VAL A 23 22.63 25.03 -7.93
CA VAL A 23 22.99 23.77 -7.28
C VAL A 23 23.54 22.80 -8.34
N PRO A 24 24.76 22.26 -8.17
CA PRO A 24 25.31 21.27 -9.11
C PRO A 24 24.42 20.04 -9.23
N PRO A 25 24.03 19.60 -10.45
CA PRO A 25 23.07 18.51 -10.65
C PRO A 25 23.48 17.18 -10.03
N LYS A 26 24.79 16.90 -9.98
CA LYS A 26 25.36 15.67 -9.41
C LYS A 26 25.58 15.74 -7.91
N SER A 27 25.40 16.90 -7.27
CA SER A 27 25.47 17.03 -5.81
C SER A 27 24.27 16.29 -5.17
N ARG A 28 24.38 15.93 -3.88
CA ARG A 28 23.27 15.33 -3.13
C ARG A 28 22.02 16.22 -3.13
N THR A 29 22.22 17.54 -2.99
CA THR A 29 21.13 18.53 -3.05
C THR A 29 20.52 18.60 -4.43
N GLY A 30 21.32 18.64 -5.50
CA GLY A 30 20.84 18.66 -6.89
C GLY A 30 20.06 17.38 -7.25
N GLN A 31 20.51 16.22 -6.82
CA GLN A 31 19.78 14.97 -6.99
C GLN A 31 18.44 14.99 -6.24
N GLY A 32 18.42 15.52 -5.01
CA GLY A 32 17.20 15.68 -4.22
C GLY A 32 16.19 16.62 -4.87
N LEU A 33 16.63 17.79 -5.34
CA LEU A 33 15.77 18.75 -6.05
C LEU A 33 15.22 18.16 -7.35
N ASN A 34 16.05 17.50 -8.14
CA ASN A 34 15.59 16.82 -9.35
C ASN A 34 14.56 15.74 -9.05
N PHE A 35 14.79 14.92 -8.01
CA PHE A 35 13.80 13.94 -7.58
C PHE A 35 12.45 14.57 -7.24
N VAL A 36 12.45 15.62 -6.40
CA VAL A 36 11.24 16.35 -6.01
C VAL A 36 10.51 16.89 -7.22
N ILE A 37 11.22 17.53 -8.16
CA ILE A 37 10.62 18.10 -9.38
C ILE A 37 9.98 16.99 -10.24
N HIS A 38 10.66 15.86 -10.42
CA HIS A 38 10.11 14.74 -11.21
C HIS A 38 8.90 14.09 -10.52
N GLN A 39 8.86 14.12 -9.20
CA GLN A 39 7.76 13.57 -8.41
C GLN A 39 6.64 14.57 -8.08
N GLU A 40 6.72 15.81 -8.58
CA GLU A 40 5.78 16.91 -8.27
C GLU A 40 4.32 16.48 -8.37
N LYS A 41 3.95 15.76 -9.43
CA LYS A 41 2.58 15.27 -9.66
C LYS A 41 2.08 14.40 -8.50
N TYR A 42 2.93 13.52 -7.99
CA TYR A 42 2.57 12.60 -6.91
C TYR A 42 2.64 13.27 -5.55
N LEU A 43 3.63 14.16 -5.35
CA LEU A 43 3.79 14.89 -4.11
C LEU A 43 2.69 15.94 -3.87
N LYS A 44 1.99 16.36 -4.91
CA LYS A 44 0.86 17.29 -4.83
C LYS A 44 -0.52 16.61 -4.70
N ILE A 45 -0.59 15.28 -4.75
CA ILE A 45 -1.87 14.58 -4.81
C ILE A 45 -2.75 14.84 -3.57
N PHE A 46 -2.16 15.03 -2.39
CA PHE A 46 -2.87 15.36 -1.16
C PHE A 46 -3.59 16.73 -1.21
N LEU A 47 -3.25 17.58 -2.18
CA LEU A 47 -3.95 18.85 -2.39
C LEU A 47 -5.27 18.69 -3.16
N THR A 48 -5.49 17.53 -3.78
CA THR A 48 -6.68 17.23 -4.58
C THR A 48 -7.80 16.63 -3.76
N ASP A 49 -7.45 15.94 -2.64
CA ASP A 49 -8.40 15.26 -1.78
C ASP A 49 -7.93 15.38 -0.32
N GLY A 50 -8.83 15.85 0.54
CA GLY A 50 -8.55 16.07 1.96
C GLY A 50 -8.37 14.78 2.77
N ASP A 51 -8.82 13.65 2.24
CA ASP A 51 -8.70 12.34 2.89
C ASP A 51 -7.34 11.68 2.61
N ILE A 52 -6.55 12.22 1.67
CA ILE A 52 -5.20 11.73 1.38
C ILE A 52 -4.22 12.32 2.41
N PRO A 53 -3.59 11.48 3.26
CA PRO A 53 -2.63 11.95 4.23
C PRO A 53 -1.36 12.49 3.56
N ILE A 54 -0.75 13.52 4.17
CA ILE A 54 0.52 14.09 3.71
C ILE A 54 1.68 13.11 3.96
N ASP A 55 1.56 12.31 5.00
CA ASP A 55 2.59 11.35 5.40
C ASP A 55 2.35 9.95 4.81
N ASN A 56 3.38 9.11 4.86
CA ASN A 56 3.35 7.72 4.42
C ASN A 56 3.25 6.74 5.60
N SER A 57 2.89 7.21 6.78
CA SER A 57 2.90 6.42 8.02
C SER A 57 2.02 5.16 7.96
N ALA A 58 0.91 5.21 7.23
CA ALA A 58 0.03 4.05 7.05
C ALA A 58 0.71 2.94 6.25
N SER A 59 1.32 3.29 5.11
CA SER A 59 2.07 2.36 4.26
C SER A 59 3.29 1.81 4.98
N GLU A 60 4.02 2.65 5.70
CA GLU A 60 5.20 2.23 6.48
C GLU A 60 4.82 1.24 7.59
N ARG A 61 3.69 1.46 8.28
CA ARG A 61 3.18 0.51 9.28
C ARG A 61 2.80 -0.83 8.66
N ALA A 62 2.16 -0.82 7.50
CA ALA A 62 1.78 -2.06 6.79
C ALA A 62 3.02 -2.86 6.36
N ILE A 63 4.02 -2.19 5.76
CA ILE A 63 5.29 -2.80 5.35
C ILE A 63 6.10 -3.27 6.56
N ARG A 64 6.00 -2.60 7.70
CA ARG A 64 6.75 -2.95 8.92
C ARG A 64 6.51 -4.39 9.37
N THR A 65 5.30 -4.90 9.27
CA THR A 65 4.97 -6.29 9.61
C THR A 65 5.76 -7.27 8.75
N PHE A 66 5.86 -7.00 7.45
CA PHE A 66 6.69 -7.78 6.52
C PHE A 66 8.17 -7.69 6.88
N CYS A 67 8.69 -6.49 7.16
CA CYS A 67 10.09 -6.28 7.53
C CYS A 67 10.47 -6.96 8.85
N ILE A 68 9.57 -7.01 9.84
CA ILE A 68 9.78 -7.74 11.09
C ILE A 68 9.81 -9.25 10.82
N GLY A 69 8.88 -9.77 10.01
CA GLY A 69 8.85 -11.16 9.61
C GLY A 69 10.14 -11.60 8.91
N LYS A 70 10.73 -10.72 8.06
CA LYS A 70 12.01 -10.97 7.39
C LYS A 70 13.16 -11.32 8.35
N LYS A 71 13.15 -10.81 9.58
CA LYS A 71 14.15 -11.18 10.59
C LYS A 71 14.08 -12.65 10.99
N ASN A 72 12.93 -13.31 10.85
CA ASN A 72 12.74 -14.70 11.24
C ASN A 72 13.07 -15.68 10.11
N TRP A 73 12.93 -15.27 8.86
CA TRP A 73 13.12 -16.15 7.70
C TRP A 73 14.24 -15.70 6.75
N MET A 74 15.00 -14.73 7.09
CA MET A 74 16.17 -14.11 6.46
C MET A 74 16.12 -13.90 4.93
N PHE A 75 15.72 -14.88 4.11
CA PHE A 75 15.70 -14.78 2.64
C PHE A 75 14.59 -15.62 2.01
N HIS A 76 14.08 -15.14 0.86
CA HIS A 76 13.30 -15.96 -0.07
C HIS A 76 14.26 -16.57 -1.08
N ASN A 77 14.29 -17.89 -1.21
CA ASN A 77 15.16 -18.59 -2.15
C ASN A 77 14.77 -18.36 -3.61
N THR A 78 13.52 -17.90 -3.88
CA THR A 78 13.01 -17.68 -5.22
C THR A 78 12.15 -16.43 -5.30
N ALA A 79 12.10 -15.79 -6.48
CA ALA A 79 11.20 -14.67 -6.75
C ALA A 79 9.71 -15.06 -6.58
N LYS A 80 9.34 -16.31 -6.95
CA LYS A 80 7.98 -16.83 -6.74
C LYS A 80 7.63 -16.95 -5.26
N GLY A 81 8.56 -17.42 -4.42
CA GLY A 81 8.36 -17.49 -2.97
C GLY A 81 8.21 -16.11 -2.34
N ALA A 82 9.00 -15.12 -2.79
CA ALA A 82 8.85 -13.73 -2.36
C ALA A 82 7.48 -13.17 -2.73
N GLY A 83 7.01 -13.40 -3.97
CA GLY A 83 5.69 -12.99 -4.44
C GLY A 83 4.55 -13.64 -3.63
N ALA A 84 4.63 -14.94 -3.36
CA ALA A 84 3.64 -15.64 -2.55
C ALA A 84 3.57 -15.08 -1.11
N SER A 85 4.71 -14.82 -0.49
CA SER A 85 4.77 -14.19 0.84
C SER A 85 4.18 -12.79 0.83
N ALA A 86 4.53 -11.96 -0.17
CA ALA A 86 3.98 -10.61 -0.30
C ALA A 86 2.44 -10.65 -0.43
N LEU A 87 1.90 -11.60 -1.20
CA LEU A 87 0.45 -11.80 -1.34
C LEU A 87 -0.21 -12.14 0.00
N VAL A 88 0.33 -13.11 0.74
CA VAL A 88 -0.22 -13.51 2.05
C VAL A 88 -0.20 -12.36 3.04
N TYR A 89 0.91 -11.60 3.10
CA TYR A 89 0.98 -10.41 3.95
C TYR A 89 -0.01 -9.33 3.52
N SER A 90 -0.14 -9.08 2.22
CA SER A 90 -1.11 -8.11 1.68
C SER A 90 -2.54 -8.45 2.10
N ILE A 91 -2.95 -9.71 1.92
CA ILE A 91 -4.27 -10.18 2.34
C ILE A 91 -4.45 -10.03 3.87
N SER A 92 -3.43 -10.40 4.65
CA SER A 92 -3.48 -10.29 6.11
C SER A 92 -3.64 -8.85 6.60
N GLU A 93 -2.85 -7.92 6.04
CA GLU A 93 -2.92 -6.50 6.43
C GLU A 93 -4.23 -5.86 5.96
N THR A 94 -4.70 -6.20 4.75
CA THR A 94 -6.01 -5.73 4.25
C THR A 94 -7.16 -6.24 5.13
N ALA A 95 -7.12 -7.50 5.55
CA ALA A 95 -8.09 -8.04 6.50
C ALA A 95 -8.11 -7.27 7.83
N LYS A 96 -6.94 -6.94 8.39
CA LYS A 96 -6.82 -6.14 9.61
C LYS A 96 -7.40 -4.74 9.46
N LEU A 97 -7.15 -4.08 8.32
CA LEU A 97 -7.68 -2.75 7.99
C LEU A 97 -9.21 -2.75 7.90
N ASN A 98 -9.80 -3.86 7.45
CA ASN A 98 -11.24 -4.05 7.37
C ASN A 98 -11.85 -4.66 8.66
N ASN A 99 -11.14 -4.54 9.79
CA ASN A 99 -11.58 -5.04 11.09
C ASN A 99 -11.89 -6.54 11.11
N LEU A 100 -11.19 -7.32 10.29
CA LEU A 100 -11.31 -8.78 10.27
C LEU A 100 -10.26 -9.43 11.17
N ARG A 101 -10.53 -10.68 11.51
CA ARG A 101 -9.61 -11.61 12.20
C ARG A 101 -8.89 -12.43 11.13
N PRO A 102 -7.59 -12.19 10.82
CA PRO A 102 -6.93 -12.77 9.67
C PRO A 102 -7.02 -14.30 9.59
N TYR A 103 -6.88 -14.99 10.71
CA TYR A 103 -6.98 -16.45 10.76
C TYR A 103 -8.32 -16.96 10.24
N TYR A 104 -9.44 -16.43 10.73
CA TYR A 104 -10.77 -16.87 10.31
C TYR A 104 -11.07 -16.45 8.87
N TYR A 105 -10.59 -15.28 8.47
CA TYR A 105 -10.72 -14.81 7.10
C TYR A 105 -9.95 -15.71 6.12
N PHE A 106 -8.68 -16.06 6.41
CA PHE A 106 -7.92 -17.02 5.59
C PHE A 106 -8.61 -18.39 5.53
N ARG A 107 -9.08 -18.90 6.67
CA ARG A 107 -9.83 -20.15 6.70
C ARG A 107 -11.04 -20.10 5.77
N HIS A 108 -11.81 -19.01 5.83
CA HIS A 108 -12.98 -18.81 4.97
C HIS A 108 -12.59 -18.78 3.49
N ILE A 109 -11.62 -17.93 3.10
CA ILE A 109 -11.15 -17.86 1.71
C ILE A 109 -10.68 -19.23 1.21
N LEU A 110 -9.83 -19.91 1.97
CA LEU A 110 -9.28 -21.21 1.54
C LEU A 110 -10.34 -22.30 1.46
N THR A 111 -11.47 -22.15 2.15
CA THR A 111 -12.61 -23.06 2.07
C THR A 111 -13.49 -22.74 0.86
N GLU A 112 -13.69 -21.46 0.56
CA GLU A 112 -14.62 -21.04 -0.49
C GLU A 112 -13.97 -21.00 -1.88
N LEU A 113 -12.73 -20.48 -2.01
CA LEU A 113 -12.05 -20.33 -3.30
C LEU A 113 -12.07 -21.59 -4.19
N PRO A 114 -11.84 -22.81 -3.67
CA PRO A 114 -11.85 -24.00 -4.49
C PRO A 114 -13.19 -24.27 -5.18
N LYS A 115 -14.30 -23.76 -4.65
CA LYS A 115 -15.64 -23.94 -5.22
C LYS A 115 -15.85 -23.15 -6.52
N TYR A 116 -15.01 -22.14 -6.75
CA TYR A 116 -15.06 -21.24 -7.91
C TYR A 116 -13.97 -21.52 -8.94
N CYS A 117 -13.11 -22.51 -8.67
CA CYS A 117 -12.09 -22.96 -9.62
C CYS A 117 -12.70 -23.81 -10.73
N ASP A 118 -12.27 -23.57 -11.96
CA ASP A 118 -12.51 -24.49 -13.07
C ASP A 118 -11.58 -25.72 -12.99
N GLU A 119 -11.77 -26.69 -13.89
CA GLU A 119 -10.94 -27.90 -13.96
C GLU A 119 -9.44 -27.60 -14.19
N LYS A 120 -9.10 -26.41 -14.68
CA LYS A 120 -7.73 -25.93 -14.93
C LYS A 120 -7.17 -25.09 -13.77
N GLY A 121 -7.98 -24.86 -12.73
CA GLY A 121 -7.59 -24.04 -11.57
C GLY A 121 -7.70 -22.54 -11.80
N ASN A 122 -8.38 -22.09 -12.89
CA ASN A 122 -8.65 -20.67 -13.08
C ASN A 122 -9.93 -20.26 -12.35
N ILE A 123 -9.96 -19.01 -11.92
CA ILE A 123 -11.10 -18.41 -11.22
C ILE A 123 -11.51 -17.15 -11.96
N ASP A 124 -12.82 -16.98 -12.15
CA ASP A 124 -13.39 -15.75 -12.67
C ASP A 124 -13.39 -14.69 -11.56
N PRO A 125 -12.62 -13.59 -11.70
CA PRO A 125 -12.54 -12.53 -10.68
C PRO A 125 -13.91 -11.93 -10.31
N ALA A 126 -14.85 -11.85 -11.25
CA ALA A 126 -16.19 -11.30 -11.02
C ALA A 126 -17.02 -12.12 -10.02
N LYS A 127 -16.63 -13.36 -9.75
CA LYS A 127 -17.29 -14.23 -8.77
C LYS A 127 -16.73 -14.11 -7.37
N LEU A 128 -15.71 -13.26 -7.14
CA LEU A 128 -14.98 -13.18 -5.88
C LEU A 128 -15.39 -12.00 -5.00
N ASP A 129 -16.27 -11.13 -5.45
CA ASP A 129 -16.62 -9.88 -4.74
C ASP A 129 -17.12 -10.14 -3.32
N HIS A 130 -17.90 -11.21 -3.12
CA HIS A 130 -18.40 -11.63 -1.80
C HIS A 130 -17.31 -12.19 -0.85
N LEU A 131 -16.12 -12.50 -1.36
CA LEU A 131 -14.97 -12.94 -0.56
C LEU A 131 -14.02 -11.79 -0.21
N MET A 132 -14.23 -10.60 -0.77
CA MET A 132 -13.36 -9.46 -0.52
C MET A 132 -13.42 -9.03 0.95
N PRO A 133 -12.31 -8.46 1.51
CA PRO A 133 -12.25 -8.10 2.94
C PRO A 133 -13.31 -7.11 3.40
N TRP A 134 -13.89 -6.37 2.47
CA TRP A 134 -14.96 -5.39 2.70
C TRP A 134 -16.37 -5.91 2.40
N ALA A 135 -16.51 -7.16 1.95
CA ALA A 135 -17.81 -7.74 1.64
C ALA A 135 -18.69 -7.88 2.90
N GLU A 136 -19.97 -7.57 2.74
CA GLU A 136 -20.95 -7.65 3.85
C GLU A 136 -21.32 -9.09 4.17
N GLU A 137 -21.22 -9.99 3.20
CA GLU A 137 -21.58 -11.42 3.28
C GLU A 137 -20.58 -12.26 4.08
N LEU A 138 -19.43 -11.69 4.46
CA LEU A 138 -18.44 -12.42 5.26
C LEU A 138 -19.01 -12.89 6.60
N PRO A 139 -18.74 -14.17 7.00
CA PRO A 139 -19.19 -14.72 8.27
C PRO A 139 -18.79 -13.84 9.46
N GLU A 140 -19.67 -13.77 10.48
CA GLU A 140 -19.40 -12.99 11.70
C GLU A 140 -18.11 -13.42 12.41
N GLU A 141 -17.74 -14.70 12.35
CA GLU A 141 -16.50 -15.20 12.93
C GLU A 141 -15.25 -14.56 12.33
N CYS A 142 -15.34 -14.11 11.07
CA CYS A 142 -14.27 -13.37 10.40
C CYS A 142 -14.10 -11.96 10.97
N ARG A 143 -15.11 -11.39 11.61
CA ARG A 143 -15.11 -10.02 12.11
C ARG A 143 -14.58 -9.95 13.54
N LYS A 144 -13.88 -8.86 13.86
CA LYS A 144 -13.53 -8.57 15.26
C LYS A 144 -14.76 -8.06 15.99
N PRO A 145 -14.97 -8.46 17.25
CA PRO A 145 -16.03 -7.88 18.05
C PRO A 145 -15.83 -6.35 18.14
N ARG A 146 -16.93 -5.60 18.03
CA ARG A 146 -16.89 -4.15 18.29
C ARG A 146 -16.44 -3.95 19.74
N ARG A 147 -15.38 -3.19 19.94
CA ARG A 147 -15.05 -2.72 21.29
C ARG A 147 -16.16 -1.78 21.73
N SER A 148 -16.92 -2.19 22.75
CA SER A 148 -17.83 -1.32 23.48
C SER A 148 -17.06 -0.22 24.20
#